data_d815f338830f6e5c7d8eb66ab6eacd26
#
_entry.id   d815f338830f6e5c7d8eb66ab6eacd26
#
_cell.length_a   1.000
_cell.length_b   1.000
_cell.length_c   1.000
_cell.angle_alpha   90.00
_cell.angle_beta   90.00
_cell.angle_gamma   90.00
#
_symmetry.space_group_name_H-M   'P 1'
#
loop_
_entity.id
_entity.type
_entity.pdbx_description
1 polymer ?
#
loop_
_entity_poly.entity_id
_entity_poly.type
_entity_poly.pdbx_seq_one_letter_code
_entity_poly.pdbx_strand_id
1 'polypeptide(L)'
;MAERSLDVQYYIWEDDMSGRLLFSVLLAAASRGVRVRLLLDDNNTQGLDEILSLLDAHPNISVRLFNPFSFRSLRALGYLTDFARLNRRMHNKSFTVDGEATIIGGRNVGDAYFGAGEEPLFSDLDVMAVGPVVKEDRKSTRLNS
;
A
#
# COMPACT_ATOMS: atom_id res chain seq x y z
N MET A 1 5.16 -16.19 -10.12
CA MET A 1 5.27 -15.65 -8.73
C MET A 1 6.41 -14.65 -8.73
N ALA A 2 6.37 -13.66 -7.81
CA ALA A 2 7.51 -12.78 -7.60
C ALA A 2 8.75 -13.56 -7.17
N GLU A 3 9.90 -13.21 -7.75
CA GLU A 3 11.19 -13.87 -7.49
C GLU A 3 12.21 -12.92 -6.86
N ARG A 4 12.11 -11.62 -7.13
CA ARG A 4 13.09 -10.61 -6.72
C ARG A 4 12.50 -9.51 -5.84
N SER A 5 11.39 -8.91 -6.24
CA SER A 5 10.81 -7.77 -5.52
C SER A 5 9.32 -7.60 -5.73
N LEU A 6 8.67 -7.08 -4.68
CA LEU A 6 7.32 -6.52 -4.72
C LEU A 6 7.39 -5.06 -4.29
N ASP A 7 6.87 -4.16 -5.13
CA ASP A 7 6.75 -2.74 -4.84
C ASP A 7 5.25 -2.39 -4.83
N VAL A 8 4.73 -2.04 -3.68
CA VAL A 8 3.29 -1.95 -3.41
C VAL A 8 2.96 -0.57 -2.87
N GLN A 9 2.03 0.15 -3.52
CA GLN A 9 1.57 1.46 -3.10
C GLN A 9 0.05 1.49 -3.07
N TYR A 10 -0.54 1.94 -1.96
CA TYR A 10 -1.98 2.13 -1.86
C TYR A 10 -2.35 3.35 -1.03
N TYR A 11 -3.44 4.00 -1.44
CA TYR A 11 -4.04 5.11 -0.69
C TYR A 11 -4.87 4.60 0.48
N ILE A 12 -5.72 3.58 0.27
CA ILE A 12 -6.52 2.93 1.30
C ILE A 12 -6.13 1.46 1.40
N TRP A 13 -5.96 1.00 2.63
CA TRP A 13 -5.80 -0.41 2.96
C TRP A 13 -6.60 -0.71 4.21
N GLU A 14 -7.64 -1.53 4.06
CA GLU A 14 -8.56 -1.85 5.15
C GLU A 14 -8.09 -3.07 5.95
N ASP A 15 -8.46 -3.10 7.24
CA ASP A 15 -8.22 -4.26 8.12
C ASP A 15 -9.38 -5.25 8.00
N ASP A 16 -9.60 -5.77 6.81
CA ASP A 16 -10.64 -6.72 6.46
C ASP A 16 -10.07 -8.02 5.87
N MET A 17 -10.92 -8.90 5.35
CA MET A 17 -10.48 -10.19 4.81
C MET A 17 -9.52 -10.00 3.63
N SER A 18 -9.82 -9.12 2.68
CA SER A 18 -8.98 -8.84 1.51
C SER A 18 -7.65 -8.22 1.91
N GLY A 19 -7.65 -7.25 2.83
CA GLY A 19 -6.46 -6.59 3.33
C GLY A 19 -5.53 -7.56 4.07
N ARG A 20 -6.07 -8.39 4.95
CA ARG A 20 -5.31 -9.40 5.70
C ARG A 20 -4.77 -10.50 4.80
N LEU A 21 -5.56 -10.95 3.82
CA LEU A 21 -5.10 -11.92 2.83
C LEU A 21 -3.89 -11.38 2.06
N LEU A 22 -3.95 -10.13 1.61
CA LEU A 22 -2.86 -9.53 0.85
C LEU A 22 -1.61 -9.32 1.72
N PHE A 23 -1.74 -8.93 2.99
CA PHE A 23 -0.62 -8.90 3.93
C PHE A 23 0.04 -10.29 4.07
N SER A 24 -0.76 -11.36 4.17
CA SER A 24 -0.23 -12.72 4.26
C SER A 24 0.54 -13.14 2.99
N VAL A 25 0.08 -12.70 1.82
CA VAL A 25 0.76 -12.93 0.54
C VAL A 25 2.10 -12.19 0.49
N LEU A 26 2.16 -10.94 0.97
CA LEU A 26 3.41 -10.17 1.05
C LEU A 26 4.41 -10.85 2.00
N LEU A 27 3.95 -11.27 3.18
CA LEU A 27 4.78 -11.98 4.16
C LEU A 27 5.30 -13.32 3.60
N ALA A 28 4.44 -14.09 2.94
CA ALA A 28 4.84 -15.34 2.29
C ALA A 28 5.87 -15.12 1.16
N ALA A 29 5.77 -14.03 0.41
CA ALA A 29 6.77 -13.66 -0.59
C ALA A 29 8.12 -13.30 0.09
N ALA A 30 8.08 -12.48 1.12
CA ALA A 30 9.26 -12.07 1.87
C ALA A 30 9.98 -13.27 2.53
N SER A 31 9.23 -14.24 3.05
CA SER A 31 9.75 -15.48 3.63
C SER A 31 10.47 -16.37 2.60
N ARG A 32 10.18 -16.19 1.31
CA ARG A 32 10.93 -16.83 0.20
C ARG A 32 12.15 -16.04 -0.27
N GLY A 33 12.46 -14.92 0.39
CA GLY A 33 13.59 -14.06 0.03
C GLY A 33 13.25 -12.91 -0.92
N VAL A 34 11.98 -12.72 -1.29
CA VAL A 34 11.54 -11.60 -2.12
C VAL A 34 11.58 -10.32 -1.29
N ARG A 35 12.21 -9.28 -1.83
CA ARG A 35 12.21 -7.96 -1.19
C ARG A 35 10.86 -7.27 -1.40
N VAL A 36 10.18 -6.95 -0.31
CA VAL A 36 8.88 -6.26 -0.31
C VAL A 36 9.05 -4.82 0.16
N ARG A 37 8.52 -3.86 -0.59
CA ARG A 37 8.39 -2.46 -0.19
C ARG A 37 6.92 -2.09 -0.22
N LEU A 38 6.40 -1.68 0.92
CA LEU A 38 5.02 -1.28 1.10
C LEU A 38 4.95 0.21 1.46
N LEU A 39 4.28 1.01 0.63
CA LEU A 39 4.05 2.43 0.86
C LEU A 39 2.54 2.67 0.98
N LEU A 40 2.10 3.15 2.13
CA LEU A 40 0.70 3.46 2.42
C LEU A 40 0.54 4.93 2.79
N ASP A 41 -0.59 5.54 2.44
CA ASP A 41 -0.94 6.86 2.95
C ASP A 41 -1.42 6.75 4.40
N ASP A 42 -0.78 7.47 5.33
CA ASP A 42 -1.06 7.34 6.76
C ASP A 42 -2.49 7.74 7.16
N ASN A 43 -3.18 8.50 6.32
CA ASN A 43 -4.57 8.89 6.61
C ASN A 43 -5.50 7.68 6.73
N ASN A 44 -5.23 6.63 6.00
CA ASN A 44 -6.07 5.45 5.85
C ASN A 44 -5.43 4.19 6.44
N THR A 45 -4.58 4.34 7.47
CA THR A 45 -3.93 3.23 8.18
C THR A 45 -4.37 3.11 9.64
N GLN A 46 -5.53 3.68 9.98
CA GLN A 46 -6.03 3.58 11.36
C GLN A 46 -6.31 2.12 11.71
N GLY A 47 -5.77 1.68 12.86
CA GLY A 47 -5.92 0.30 13.31
C GLY A 47 -4.87 -0.68 12.76
N LEU A 48 -4.07 -0.27 11.76
CA LEU A 48 -3.04 -1.14 11.15
C LEU A 48 -1.67 -1.08 11.84
N ASP A 49 -1.48 -0.27 12.89
CA ASP A 49 -0.17 -0.01 13.48
C ASP A 49 0.58 -1.27 13.92
N GLU A 50 -0.12 -2.19 14.54
CA GLU A 50 0.46 -3.45 15.03
C GLU A 50 0.92 -4.34 13.87
N ILE A 51 0.03 -4.57 12.89
CA ILE A 51 0.35 -5.43 11.74
C ILE A 51 1.43 -4.84 10.86
N LEU A 52 1.44 -3.51 10.65
CA LEU A 52 2.48 -2.82 9.89
C LEU A 52 3.84 -2.90 10.59
N SER A 53 3.87 -2.78 11.93
CA SER A 53 5.09 -2.94 12.73
C SER A 53 5.62 -4.37 12.66
N LEU A 54 4.75 -5.38 12.72
CA LEU A 54 5.14 -6.78 12.57
C LEU A 54 5.70 -7.07 11.17
N LEU A 55 5.10 -6.50 10.13
CA LEU A 55 5.61 -6.63 8.77
C LEU A 55 6.99 -5.96 8.61
N ASP A 56 7.16 -4.74 9.12
CA ASP A 56 8.44 -4.00 9.02
C ASP A 56 9.57 -4.65 9.84
N ALA A 57 9.24 -5.47 10.84
CA ALA A 57 10.22 -6.28 11.59
C ALA A 57 10.80 -7.43 10.76
N HIS A 58 10.18 -7.81 9.63
CA HIS A 58 10.71 -8.85 8.76
C HIS A 58 11.87 -8.33 7.90
N PRO A 59 13.04 -9.02 7.83
CA PRO A 59 14.26 -8.49 7.17
C PRO A 59 14.10 -8.17 5.68
N ASN A 60 13.14 -8.78 5.00
CA ASN A 60 12.87 -8.57 3.58
C ASN A 60 11.67 -7.66 3.32
N ILE A 61 11.04 -7.07 4.35
CA ILE A 61 9.93 -6.13 4.20
C ILE A 61 10.38 -4.75 4.68
N SER A 62 10.01 -3.72 3.95
CA SER A 62 10.15 -2.33 4.38
C SER A 62 8.81 -1.64 4.22
N VAL A 63 8.26 -1.17 5.33
CA VAL A 63 7.02 -0.39 5.37
C VAL A 63 7.36 1.09 5.48
N ARG A 64 6.69 1.92 4.68
CA ARG A 64 6.77 3.38 4.76
C ARG A 64 5.37 3.96 4.75
N LEU A 65 5.20 5.01 5.52
CA LEU A 65 3.97 5.78 5.55
C LEU A 65 4.19 7.13 4.87
N PHE A 66 3.36 7.41 3.87
CA PHE A 66 3.37 8.71 3.24
C PHE A 66 2.66 9.73 4.13
N ASN A 67 3.31 10.86 4.36
CA ASN A 67 2.81 12.01 5.11
C ASN A 67 2.24 11.63 6.50
N PRO A 68 3.07 11.03 7.38
CA PRO A 68 2.62 10.50 8.66
C PRO A 68 2.13 11.61 9.60
N PHE A 69 1.12 11.29 10.40
CA PHE A 69 0.66 12.15 11.48
C PHE A 69 1.68 12.18 12.63
N SER A 70 2.00 13.38 13.12
CA SER A 70 2.89 13.53 14.28
C SER A 70 2.28 12.92 15.57
N PHE A 71 0.95 12.94 15.67
CA PHE A 71 0.19 12.34 16.78
C PHE A 71 -0.86 11.37 16.21
N ARG A 72 -0.47 10.12 16.02
CA ARG A 72 -1.34 9.10 15.39
C ARG A 72 -2.57 8.77 16.24
N SER A 73 -2.47 8.85 17.56
CA SER A 73 -3.59 8.64 18.49
C SER A 73 -4.60 9.80 18.52
N LEU A 74 -4.19 11.01 18.09
CA LEU A 74 -5.00 12.23 18.10
C LEU A 74 -4.93 12.93 16.73
N ARG A 75 -5.25 12.21 15.67
CA ARG A 75 -5.17 12.69 14.27
C ARG A 75 -5.92 14.01 14.03
N ALA A 76 -7.05 14.23 14.73
CA ALA A 76 -7.83 15.46 14.64
C ALA A 76 -7.03 16.71 15.06
N LEU A 77 -6.14 16.61 16.06
CA LEU A 77 -5.28 17.71 16.46
C LEU A 77 -4.23 18.03 15.38
N GLY A 78 -3.74 17.03 14.66
CA GLY A 78 -2.82 17.23 13.56
C GLY A 78 -3.43 18.09 12.45
N TYR A 79 -4.69 17.91 12.11
CA TYR A 79 -5.39 18.75 11.14
C TYR A 79 -5.53 20.21 11.58
N LEU A 80 -5.64 20.49 12.86
CA LEU A 80 -5.71 21.86 13.37
C LEU A 80 -4.36 22.58 13.31
N THR A 81 -3.25 21.84 13.43
CA THR A 81 -1.90 22.43 13.54
C THR A 81 -1.13 22.42 12.20
N ASP A 82 -1.43 21.49 11.29
CA ASP A 82 -0.64 21.28 10.07
C ASP A 82 -1.51 20.86 8.86
N PHE A 83 -2.65 21.52 8.70
CA PHE A 83 -3.64 21.22 7.67
C PHE A 83 -3.05 21.21 6.25
N ALA A 84 -2.22 22.20 5.91
CA ALA A 84 -1.66 22.34 4.56
C ALA A 84 -0.75 21.15 4.19
N ARG A 85 0.03 20.61 5.13
CA ARG A 85 0.84 19.42 4.93
C ARG A 85 -0.03 18.17 4.90
N LEU A 86 -0.90 18.00 5.89
CA LEU A 86 -1.72 16.80 6.04
C LEU A 86 -2.78 16.65 4.93
N ASN A 87 -3.11 17.73 4.22
CA ASN A 87 -4.01 17.67 3.07
C ASN A 87 -3.34 17.17 1.78
N ARG A 88 -2.01 17.02 1.77
CA ARG A 88 -1.30 16.39 0.64
C ARG A 88 -1.34 14.89 0.82
N ARG A 89 -2.10 14.20 -0.04
CA ARG A 89 -2.30 12.75 0.04
C ARG A 89 -1.75 12.04 -1.19
N MET A 90 -1.23 10.83 -0.95
CA MET A 90 -0.77 9.96 -2.03
C MET A 90 -1.97 9.12 -2.52
N HIS A 91 -2.47 9.47 -3.70
CA HIS A 91 -3.61 8.75 -4.29
C HIS A 91 -3.19 7.61 -5.24
N ASN A 92 -1.93 7.24 -5.23
CA ASN A 92 -1.39 6.19 -6.08
C ASN A 92 -1.84 4.80 -5.60
N LYS A 93 -2.12 3.93 -6.56
CA LYS A 93 -2.43 2.52 -6.34
C LYS A 93 -1.69 1.72 -7.38
N SER A 94 -0.67 0.98 -6.93
CA SER A 94 0.10 0.11 -7.81
C SER A 94 0.62 -1.12 -7.08
N PHE A 95 0.72 -2.21 -7.81
CA PHE A 95 1.30 -3.46 -7.36
C PHE A 95 2.27 -3.95 -8.43
N THR A 96 3.57 -3.79 -8.16
CA THR A 96 4.63 -4.06 -9.14
C THR A 96 5.44 -5.28 -8.71
N VAL A 97 5.59 -6.21 -9.66
CA VAL A 97 6.31 -7.48 -9.47
C VAL A 97 7.59 -7.44 -10.28
N ASP A 98 8.72 -7.64 -9.61
CA ASP A 98 10.07 -7.78 -10.18
C ASP A 98 10.53 -6.61 -11.07
N GLY A 99 9.75 -5.52 -11.11
CA GLY A 99 9.94 -4.41 -12.04
C GLY A 99 9.67 -4.78 -13.50
N GLU A 100 8.87 -5.84 -13.73
CA GLU A 100 8.55 -6.39 -15.05
C GLU A 100 7.04 -6.37 -15.33
N ALA A 101 6.22 -6.49 -14.29
CA ALA A 101 4.77 -6.40 -14.39
C ALA A 101 4.22 -5.50 -13.30
N THR A 102 3.21 -4.70 -13.61
CA THR A 102 2.52 -3.84 -12.65
C THR A 102 1.03 -3.81 -12.90
N ILE A 103 0.26 -3.72 -11.82
CA ILE A 103 -1.16 -3.36 -11.86
C ILE A 103 -1.26 -1.95 -11.33
N ILE A 104 -1.89 -1.06 -12.10
CA ILE A 104 -2.10 0.35 -11.75
C ILE A 104 -3.58 0.65 -11.96
N GLY A 105 -4.22 1.36 -11.04
CA GLY A 105 -5.62 1.68 -11.22
C GLY A 105 -6.25 2.54 -10.14
N GLY A 106 -7.57 2.47 -10.08
CA GLY A 106 -8.41 3.15 -9.09
C GLY A 106 -8.65 2.33 -7.82
N ARG A 107 -8.50 1.01 -7.89
CA ARG A 107 -8.87 0.08 -6.83
C ARG A 107 -7.93 0.16 -5.64
N ASN A 108 -8.48 0.36 -4.46
CA ASN A 108 -7.79 0.23 -3.19
C ASN A 108 -7.86 -1.22 -2.67
N VAL A 109 -7.30 -1.47 -1.49
CA VAL A 109 -7.33 -2.78 -0.84
C VAL A 109 -8.40 -2.78 0.25
N GLY A 110 -9.39 -3.64 0.09
CA GLY A 110 -10.51 -3.81 1.01
C GLY A 110 -11.64 -4.62 0.37
N ASP A 111 -12.48 -5.26 1.19
CA ASP A 111 -13.55 -6.15 0.74
C ASP A 111 -14.55 -5.45 -0.20
N ALA A 112 -14.85 -4.17 0.05
CA ALA A 112 -15.72 -3.35 -0.79
C ALA A 112 -15.17 -3.15 -2.22
N TYR A 113 -13.86 -3.27 -2.44
CA TYR A 113 -13.22 -3.15 -3.75
C TYR A 113 -13.13 -4.48 -4.50
N PHE A 114 -13.24 -5.61 -3.80
CA PHE A 114 -13.10 -6.95 -4.36
C PHE A 114 -14.43 -7.74 -4.37
N GLY A 115 -15.52 -7.13 -3.89
CA GLY A 115 -16.81 -7.81 -3.79
C GLY A 115 -16.82 -8.98 -2.81
N ALA A 116 -15.99 -8.92 -1.78
CA ALA A 116 -15.86 -9.97 -0.79
C ALA A 116 -16.74 -9.74 0.45
N GLY A 117 -17.46 -8.63 0.54
CA GLY A 117 -18.32 -8.26 1.65
C GLY A 117 -19.78 -7.99 1.22
N GLU A 118 -20.62 -7.62 2.17
CA GLU A 118 -22.01 -7.18 1.94
C GLU A 118 -22.09 -5.67 1.57
N GLU A 119 -20.97 -4.96 1.66
CA GLU A 119 -20.88 -3.53 1.34
C GLU A 119 -21.01 -3.27 -0.17
N PRO A 120 -21.43 -2.05 -0.57
CA PRO A 120 -21.52 -1.69 -1.97
C PRO A 120 -20.18 -1.87 -2.70
N LEU A 121 -20.19 -2.57 -3.82
CA LEU A 121 -19.02 -2.76 -4.65
C LEU A 121 -18.61 -1.44 -5.32
N PHE A 122 -17.40 -0.98 -5.06
CA PHE A 122 -16.81 0.12 -5.81
C PHE A 122 -16.37 -0.36 -7.19
N SER A 123 -16.79 0.35 -8.23
CA SER A 123 -16.41 0.06 -9.61
C SER A 123 -15.20 0.88 -9.99
N ASP A 124 -14.05 0.23 -10.05
CA ASP A 124 -12.78 0.83 -10.44
C ASP A 124 -12.17 0.08 -11.64
N LEU A 125 -11.42 0.81 -12.45
CA LEU A 125 -10.64 0.25 -13.54
C LEU A 125 -9.19 0.07 -13.13
N ASP A 126 -8.67 -1.12 -13.31
CA ASP A 126 -7.25 -1.43 -13.18
C ASP A 126 -6.66 -1.88 -14.51
N VAL A 127 -5.43 -1.51 -14.77
CA VAL A 127 -4.67 -1.85 -15.97
C VAL A 127 -3.44 -2.65 -15.57
N MET A 128 -3.23 -3.76 -16.20
CA MET A 128 -1.98 -4.52 -16.08
C MET A 128 -1.04 -4.12 -17.21
N ALA A 129 0.17 -3.70 -16.85
CA ALA A 129 1.25 -3.39 -17.78
C ALA A 129 2.42 -4.36 -17.58
N VAL A 130 3.08 -4.73 -18.68
CA VAL A 130 4.24 -5.66 -18.67
C VAL A 130 5.34 -5.09 -19.56
N GLY A 131 6.58 -5.27 -19.15
CA GLY A 131 7.75 -4.89 -19.93
C GLY A 131 8.38 -3.54 -19.53
N PRO A 132 9.08 -2.84 -20.45
CA PRO A 132 9.94 -1.69 -20.11
C PRO A 132 9.22 -0.51 -19.45
N VAL A 133 7.92 -0.32 -19.74
CA VAL A 133 7.09 0.75 -19.16
C VAL A 133 7.01 0.66 -17.63
N VAL A 134 7.11 -0.55 -17.06
CA VAL A 134 7.04 -0.80 -15.60
C VAL A 134 8.22 -0.18 -14.87
N LYS A 135 9.35 0.02 -15.54
CA LYS A 135 10.54 0.67 -14.94
C LYS A 135 10.31 2.15 -14.63
N GLU A 136 9.43 2.80 -15.34
CA GLU A 136 9.08 4.21 -15.10
C GLU A 136 8.22 4.36 -13.84
N ASP A 137 7.24 3.47 -13.63
CA ASP A 137 6.42 3.45 -12.40
C ASP A 137 7.28 3.19 -11.15
N ARG A 138 8.28 2.32 -11.24
CA ARG A 138 9.22 2.05 -10.15
C ARG A 138 10.05 3.27 -9.73
N LYS A 139 10.28 4.24 -10.61
CA LYS A 139 10.97 5.50 -10.25
C LYS A 139 10.11 6.33 -9.31
N SER A 140 8.80 6.40 -9.54
CA SER A 140 7.86 7.14 -8.69
C SER A 140 7.83 6.58 -7.27
N THR A 141 7.88 5.25 -7.11
CA THR A 141 7.96 4.58 -5.81
C THR A 141 9.23 4.91 -5.03
N ARG A 142 10.34 5.11 -5.72
CA ARG A 142 11.63 5.45 -5.08
C ARG A 142 11.73 6.90 -4.63
N LEU A 143 11.05 7.80 -5.30
CA LEU A 143 11.09 9.24 -4.98
C LEU A 143 10.23 9.59 -3.77
N ASN A 144 9.28 8.72 -3.40
CA ASN A 144 8.33 8.91 -2.30
C ASN A 144 8.68 8.09 -1.04
N SER A 145 9.81 7.40 -1.05
CA SER A 145 10.28 6.57 0.09
C SER A 145 11.49 7.24 0.84
#